data_84ec0ced8401be5429d19da70577a758
#
_entry.id   84ec0ced8401be5429d19da70577a758
#
_cell.length_a   1.000
_cell.length_b   1.000
_cell.length_c   1.000
_cell.angle_alpha   90.00
_cell.angle_beta   90.00
_cell.angle_gamma   90.00
#
_symmetry.space_group_name_H-M   'P 1'
#
loop_
_entity.id
_entity.type
_entity.pdbx_description
1 polymer ?
#
loop_
_entity_poly.entity_id
_entity_poly.type
_entity_poly.pdbx_seq_one_letter_code
_entity_poly.pdbx_strand_id
1 'polypeptide(L)'
;MIDGGLFPDEVEEKDIQGVPTIFLNGEFFSSGRTDISKILNKLKETIPNIGSEAKVQLPLQDTVIIGGGPAGISSAIYTARKGLKVTLVSENIGGQVKETLGIENLISVIETTGEKLTGNMHSHLKEYDVTVKEHLRVENIEIGEIKSLKLSSGEIINTKTIIIATGANWRELGVPGEKENLGNGVAYCPHCDGPFLKEKM
;
A
#
# COMPACT_ATOMS: atom_id res chain seq x y z
N MET A 1 12.96 -13.50 -11.10
CA MET A 1 13.72 -12.22 -11.20
C MET A 1 15.13 -12.58 -11.57
N ILE A 2 15.67 -11.98 -12.63
CA ILE A 2 17.04 -12.23 -13.12
C ILE A 2 17.88 -11.02 -12.73
N ASP A 3 19.04 -11.25 -12.16
CA ASP A 3 20.01 -10.20 -11.83
C ASP A 3 20.91 -9.98 -13.06
N GLY A 4 20.83 -8.81 -13.68
CA GLY A 4 21.59 -8.47 -14.87
C GLY A 4 23.12 -8.45 -14.66
N GLY A 5 23.60 -8.27 -13.42
CA GLY A 5 25.01 -8.37 -13.10
C GLY A 5 25.54 -9.80 -13.10
N LEU A 6 24.67 -10.76 -12.80
CA LEU A 6 24.99 -12.20 -12.81
C LEU A 6 24.77 -12.86 -14.19
N PHE A 7 23.91 -12.27 -15.03
CA PHE A 7 23.51 -12.82 -16.34
C PHE A 7 23.67 -11.76 -17.45
N PRO A 8 24.91 -11.35 -17.77
CA PRO A 8 25.16 -10.30 -18.77
C PRO A 8 24.71 -10.70 -20.18
N ASP A 9 24.81 -11.97 -20.54
CA ASP A 9 24.41 -12.47 -21.86
C ASP A 9 22.91 -12.27 -22.12
N GLU A 10 22.06 -12.44 -21.10
CA GLU A 10 20.62 -12.19 -21.22
C GLU A 10 20.30 -10.69 -21.33
N VAL A 11 21.12 -9.84 -20.71
CA VAL A 11 20.98 -8.38 -20.81
C VAL A 11 21.27 -7.91 -22.22
N GLU A 12 22.31 -8.47 -22.86
CA GLU A 12 22.70 -8.15 -24.24
C GLU A 12 21.71 -8.71 -25.25
N GLU A 13 21.31 -9.99 -25.09
CA GLU A 13 20.34 -10.64 -25.97
C GLU A 13 18.98 -9.90 -26.03
N LYS A 14 18.55 -9.34 -24.90
CA LYS A 14 17.26 -8.66 -24.77
C LYS A 14 17.35 -7.12 -24.88
N ASP A 15 18.50 -6.59 -25.23
CA ASP A 15 18.78 -5.14 -25.32
C ASP A 15 18.25 -4.34 -24.11
N ILE A 16 18.58 -4.81 -22.90
CA ILE A 16 18.11 -4.20 -21.65
C ILE A 16 18.96 -2.98 -21.32
N GLN A 17 18.40 -1.78 -21.51
CA GLN A 17 19.10 -0.51 -21.28
C GLN A 17 18.86 0.07 -19.88
N GLY A 18 18.03 -0.54 -19.06
CA GLY A 18 17.72 -0.04 -17.72
C GLY A 18 17.05 -1.07 -16.82
N VAL A 19 17.17 -0.86 -15.51
CA VAL A 19 16.58 -1.74 -14.49
C VAL A 19 15.63 -0.94 -13.57
N PRO A 20 14.54 -1.55 -13.09
CA PRO A 20 14.02 -2.87 -13.47
C PRO A 20 13.41 -2.88 -14.89
N THR A 21 13.58 -3.95 -15.63
CA THR A 21 12.90 -4.19 -16.90
C THR A 21 11.99 -5.42 -16.77
N ILE A 22 10.79 -5.32 -17.28
CA ILE A 22 9.75 -6.35 -17.20
C ILE A 22 9.47 -6.84 -18.61
N PHE A 23 9.50 -8.16 -18.80
CA PHE A 23 9.05 -8.85 -20.00
C PHE A 23 7.77 -9.63 -19.71
N LEU A 24 6.85 -9.65 -20.65
CA LEU A 24 5.63 -10.43 -20.59
C LEU A 24 5.63 -11.44 -21.76
N ASN A 25 5.60 -12.72 -21.42
CA ASN A 25 5.68 -13.81 -22.43
C ASN A 25 6.89 -13.70 -23.37
N GLY A 26 8.00 -13.12 -22.90
CA GLY A 26 9.21 -12.92 -23.68
C GLY A 26 9.29 -11.59 -24.43
N GLU A 27 8.22 -10.82 -24.49
CA GLU A 27 8.19 -9.50 -25.11
C GLU A 27 8.40 -8.37 -24.08
N PHE A 28 9.07 -7.28 -24.50
CA PHE A 28 9.27 -6.12 -23.66
C PHE A 28 7.92 -5.54 -23.20
N PHE A 29 7.77 -5.41 -21.90
CA PHE A 29 6.53 -4.89 -21.29
C PHE A 29 6.71 -3.50 -20.69
N SER A 30 7.72 -3.29 -19.86
CA SER A 30 7.96 -2.01 -19.17
C SER A 30 9.38 -1.94 -18.63
N SER A 31 9.94 -0.72 -18.49
CA SER A 31 11.21 -0.50 -17.79
C SER A 31 11.14 0.72 -16.88
N GLY A 32 12.08 0.78 -15.93
CA GLY A 32 12.19 1.83 -14.93
C GLY A 32 11.25 1.65 -13.73
N ARG A 33 11.34 2.56 -12.75
CA ARG A 33 10.47 2.57 -11.57
C ARG A 33 9.03 2.82 -11.99
N THR A 34 8.20 1.82 -11.85
CA THR A 34 6.78 1.90 -12.21
C THR A 34 5.94 1.46 -11.03
N ASP A 35 4.90 2.23 -10.73
CA ASP A 35 3.90 1.88 -9.71
C ASP A 35 3.15 0.61 -10.14
N ILE A 36 2.84 -0.24 -9.15
CA ILE A 36 2.14 -1.50 -9.35
C ILE A 36 0.78 -1.29 -10.05
N SER A 37 0.10 -0.18 -9.73
CA SER A 37 -1.17 0.17 -10.35
C SER A 37 -1.05 0.42 -11.86
N LYS A 38 0.06 1.04 -12.29
CA LYS A 38 0.36 1.25 -13.71
C LYS A 38 0.67 -0.07 -14.42
N ILE A 39 1.41 -0.97 -13.75
CA ILE A 39 1.69 -2.32 -14.26
C ILE A 39 0.39 -3.09 -14.45
N LEU A 40 -0.48 -3.09 -13.44
CA LEU A 40 -1.77 -3.79 -13.49
C LEU A 40 -2.69 -3.22 -14.57
N ASN A 41 -2.75 -1.91 -14.73
CA ASN A 41 -3.55 -1.27 -15.79
C ASN A 41 -3.04 -1.66 -17.17
N LYS A 42 -1.72 -1.60 -17.39
CA LYS A 42 -1.11 -2.02 -18.66
C LYS A 42 -1.31 -3.50 -18.95
N LEU A 43 -1.26 -4.36 -17.91
CA LEU A 43 -1.59 -5.79 -18.04
C LEU A 43 -3.03 -6.00 -18.48
N LYS A 44 -4.00 -5.26 -17.91
CA LYS A 44 -5.42 -5.34 -18.31
C LYS A 44 -5.64 -4.91 -19.77
N GLU A 45 -4.85 -3.96 -20.26
CA GLU A 45 -4.90 -3.51 -21.67
C GLU A 45 -4.27 -4.55 -22.61
N THR A 46 -3.19 -5.21 -22.16
CA THR A 46 -2.41 -6.13 -22.99
C THR A 46 -3.01 -7.53 -23.03
N ILE A 47 -3.62 -7.99 -21.94
CA ILE A 47 -4.20 -9.34 -21.84
C ILE A 47 -5.72 -9.22 -21.71
N PRO A 48 -6.49 -9.55 -22.77
CA PRO A 48 -7.94 -9.58 -22.70
C PRO A 48 -8.40 -10.54 -21.60
N ASN A 49 -9.33 -10.11 -20.78
CA ASN A 49 -9.92 -10.85 -19.66
C ASN A 49 -9.02 -11.13 -18.44
N ILE A 50 -7.85 -10.50 -18.31
CA ILE A 50 -7.12 -10.57 -17.06
C ILE A 50 -7.94 -9.86 -15.94
N GLY A 51 -8.28 -10.58 -14.90
CA GLY A 51 -9.13 -10.07 -13.81
C GLY A 51 -10.65 -10.10 -14.12
N SER A 52 -11.08 -10.77 -15.18
CA SER A 52 -12.49 -11.04 -15.48
C SER A 52 -13.05 -12.27 -14.73
N GLU A 53 -12.31 -12.80 -13.76
CA GLU A 53 -12.94 -13.74 -12.83
C GLU A 53 -14.22 -13.10 -12.29
N ALA A 54 -15.30 -13.85 -12.30
CA ALA A 54 -16.62 -13.40 -11.87
C ALA A 54 -16.42 -12.62 -10.57
N LYS A 55 -16.78 -11.32 -10.56
CA LYS A 55 -16.67 -10.47 -9.38
C LYS A 55 -17.44 -11.16 -8.27
N VAL A 56 -16.73 -11.90 -7.41
CA VAL A 56 -17.36 -12.54 -6.25
C VAL A 56 -17.86 -11.39 -5.40
N GLN A 57 -19.16 -11.17 -5.47
CA GLN A 57 -19.80 -10.15 -4.65
C GLN A 57 -19.66 -10.59 -3.20
N LEU A 58 -18.94 -9.82 -2.42
CA LEU A 58 -18.81 -10.09 -0.98
C LEU A 58 -20.19 -10.07 -0.33
N PRO A 59 -20.46 -10.97 0.61
CA PRO A 59 -21.67 -10.88 1.41
C PRO A 59 -21.70 -9.56 2.17
N LEU A 60 -22.86 -9.15 2.67
CA LEU A 60 -22.99 -7.96 3.51
C LEU A 60 -21.98 -7.99 4.64
N GLN A 61 -21.15 -6.96 4.70
CA GLN A 61 -20.13 -6.79 5.75
C GLN A 61 -20.76 -6.12 6.98
N ASP A 62 -20.26 -6.42 8.16
CA ASP A 62 -20.61 -5.66 9.37
C ASP A 62 -19.84 -4.34 9.38
N THR A 63 -18.59 -4.38 8.96
CA THR A 63 -17.73 -3.18 8.90
C THR A 63 -16.82 -3.23 7.70
N VAL A 64 -16.72 -2.11 6.97
CA VAL A 64 -15.63 -1.84 6.03
C VAL A 64 -14.71 -0.79 6.62
N ILE A 65 -13.42 -1.06 6.59
CA ILE A 65 -12.37 -0.16 7.07
C ILE A 65 -11.62 0.37 5.86
N ILE A 66 -11.48 1.69 5.77
CA ILE A 66 -10.80 2.37 4.67
C ILE A 66 -9.45 2.88 5.18
N GLY A 67 -8.36 2.28 4.70
CA GLY A 67 -6.99 2.62 5.06
C GLY A 67 -6.26 1.49 5.77
N GLY A 68 -5.08 1.15 5.28
CA GLY A 68 -4.23 0.03 5.74
C GLY A 68 -3.08 0.44 6.65
N GLY A 69 -3.12 1.64 7.22
CA GLY A 69 -2.16 2.08 8.24
C GLY A 69 -2.43 1.46 9.61
N PRO A 70 -1.63 1.82 10.64
CA PRO A 70 -1.76 1.26 12.00
C PRO A 70 -3.18 1.35 12.57
N ALA A 71 -3.87 2.47 12.36
CA ALA A 71 -5.23 2.67 12.83
C ALA A 71 -6.23 1.72 12.14
N GLY A 72 -6.12 1.56 10.82
CA GLY A 72 -6.99 0.65 10.06
C GLY A 72 -6.74 -0.80 10.40
N ILE A 73 -5.48 -1.22 10.47
CA ILE A 73 -5.11 -2.60 10.87
C ILE A 73 -5.60 -2.91 12.28
N SER A 74 -5.36 -2.00 13.23
CA SER A 74 -5.84 -2.16 14.60
C SER A 74 -7.36 -2.29 14.64
N SER A 75 -8.07 -1.42 13.94
CA SER A 75 -9.53 -1.47 13.85
C SER A 75 -10.02 -2.79 13.27
N ALA A 76 -9.37 -3.30 12.21
CA ALA A 76 -9.71 -4.56 11.58
C ALA A 76 -9.54 -5.75 12.53
N ILE A 77 -8.41 -5.83 13.20
CA ILE A 77 -8.13 -6.89 14.18
C ILE A 77 -9.16 -6.87 15.29
N TYR A 78 -9.41 -5.71 15.92
CA TYR A 78 -10.35 -5.63 17.03
C TYR A 78 -11.80 -5.89 16.62
N THR A 79 -12.19 -5.49 15.43
CA THR A 79 -13.53 -5.78 14.87
C THR A 79 -13.68 -7.27 14.58
N ALA A 80 -12.69 -7.90 13.95
CA ALA A 80 -12.69 -9.35 13.70
C ALA A 80 -12.70 -10.17 15.00
N ARG A 81 -11.97 -9.74 16.03
CA ARG A 81 -12.00 -10.37 17.37
C ARG A 81 -13.38 -10.35 18.03
N LYS A 82 -14.28 -9.48 17.59
CA LYS A 82 -15.70 -9.48 18.02
C LYS A 82 -16.58 -10.43 17.21
N GLY A 83 -16.01 -11.19 16.27
CA GLY A 83 -16.73 -12.10 15.39
C GLY A 83 -17.53 -11.39 14.29
N LEU A 84 -17.20 -10.13 13.99
CA LEU A 84 -17.85 -9.37 12.93
C LEU A 84 -17.18 -9.65 11.57
N LYS A 85 -17.96 -9.61 10.50
CA LYS A 85 -17.47 -9.69 9.12
C LYS A 85 -16.81 -8.38 8.73
N VAL A 86 -15.52 -8.41 8.44
CA VAL A 86 -14.69 -7.22 8.21
C VAL A 86 -14.00 -7.27 6.86
N THR A 87 -14.08 -6.17 6.13
CA THR A 87 -13.24 -5.92 4.95
C THR A 87 -12.38 -4.70 5.18
N LEU A 88 -11.08 -4.83 4.98
CA LEU A 88 -10.11 -3.73 4.96
C LEU A 88 -9.78 -3.38 3.50
N VAL A 89 -9.99 -2.13 3.11
CA VAL A 89 -9.65 -1.62 1.77
C VAL A 89 -8.50 -0.64 1.89
N SER A 90 -7.43 -0.85 1.14
CA SER A 90 -6.27 0.04 1.16
C SER A 90 -5.49 0.01 -0.15
N GLU A 91 -4.89 1.14 -0.51
CA GLU A 91 -3.91 1.20 -1.60
C GLU A 91 -2.60 0.53 -1.18
N ASN A 92 -2.17 0.75 0.07
CA ASN A 92 -0.93 0.21 0.62
C ASN A 92 -1.13 -0.23 2.07
N ILE A 93 -0.69 -1.43 2.41
CA ILE A 93 -0.65 -1.89 3.80
C ILE A 93 0.59 -1.33 4.50
N GLY A 94 0.39 -0.79 5.70
CA GLY A 94 1.39 -0.13 6.52
C GLY A 94 1.24 1.40 6.57
N GLY A 95 0.66 2.01 5.53
CA GLY A 95 0.49 3.47 5.44
C GLY A 95 1.84 4.20 5.50
N GLN A 96 1.83 5.46 5.92
CA GLN A 96 3.04 6.30 6.00
C GLN A 96 4.12 5.78 6.94
N VAL A 97 3.75 5.01 7.96
CA VAL A 97 4.72 4.45 8.92
C VAL A 97 5.73 3.56 8.22
N LYS A 98 5.36 2.90 7.12
CA LYS A 98 6.26 2.04 6.34
C LYS A 98 7.50 2.77 5.83
N GLU A 99 7.39 4.06 5.55
CA GLU A 99 8.48 4.89 5.01
C GLU A 99 9.44 5.42 6.08
N THR A 100 9.12 5.23 7.36
CA THR A 100 9.94 5.71 8.48
C THR A 100 11.18 4.84 8.66
N LEU A 101 12.37 5.43 8.58
CA LEU A 101 13.65 4.71 8.66
C LEU A 101 13.91 4.16 10.07
N GLY A 102 13.68 4.97 11.10
CA GLY A 102 13.87 4.60 12.49
C GLY A 102 12.68 5.00 13.36
N ILE A 103 12.26 4.14 14.27
CA ILE A 103 11.17 4.38 15.21
C ILE A 103 11.67 4.02 16.61
N GLU A 104 11.82 5.05 17.47
CA GLU A 104 12.29 4.93 18.86
C GLU A 104 11.25 5.45 19.86
N ASN A 105 10.13 5.98 19.36
CA ASN A 105 9.08 6.62 20.16
C ASN A 105 7.82 5.77 20.31
N LEU A 106 7.90 4.46 19.98
CA LEU A 106 6.79 3.53 20.20
C LEU A 106 6.98 2.85 21.56
N ILE A 107 6.05 3.10 22.49
CA ILE A 107 6.08 2.50 23.83
C ILE A 107 6.16 0.96 23.72
N SER A 108 7.01 0.35 24.52
CA SER A 108 7.35 -1.08 24.56
C SER A 108 8.26 -1.59 23.44
N VAL A 109 8.61 -0.76 22.47
CA VAL A 109 9.55 -1.08 21.41
C VAL A 109 10.72 -0.09 21.49
N ILE A 110 11.90 -0.58 21.89
CA ILE A 110 13.07 0.29 22.09
C ILE A 110 13.50 0.91 20.78
N GLU A 111 13.59 0.08 19.73
CA GLU A 111 14.00 0.49 18.38
C GLU A 111 13.35 -0.44 17.35
N THR A 112 12.88 0.11 16.26
CA THR A 112 12.40 -0.63 15.08
C THR A 112 12.47 0.23 13.83
N THR A 113 12.14 -0.35 12.68
CA THR A 113 11.94 0.39 11.42
C THR A 113 10.47 0.35 11.02
N GLY A 114 10.06 1.30 10.18
CA GLY A 114 8.70 1.32 9.65
C GLY A 114 8.35 0.04 8.90
N GLU A 115 9.27 -0.47 8.09
CA GLU A 115 9.10 -1.73 7.36
C GLU A 115 8.89 -2.92 8.31
N LYS A 116 9.72 -3.07 9.33
CA LYS A 116 9.61 -4.16 10.31
C LYS A 116 8.32 -4.07 11.11
N LEU A 117 7.97 -2.86 11.56
CA LEU A 117 6.73 -2.63 12.32
C LEU A 117 5.49 -2.96 11.48
N THR A 118 5.42 -2.45 10.24
CA THR A 118 4.28 -2.69 9.36
C THR A 118 4.20 -4.14 8.89
N GLY A 119 5.35 -4.81 8.69
CA GLY A 119 5.42 -6.24 8.44
C GLY A 119 4.83 -7.07 9.58
N ASN A 120 5.17 -6.73 10.84
CA ASN A 120 4.59 -7.37 12.02
C ASN A 120 3.07 -7.14 12.11
N MET A 121 2.61 -5.90 11.84
CA MET A 121 1.18 -5.58 11.82
C MET A 121 0.43 -6.37 10.74
N HIS A 122 1.02 -6.51 9.56
CA HIS A 122 0.41 -7.29 8.46
C HIS A 122 0.35 -8.77 8.81
N SER A 123 1.42 -9.33 9.40
CA SER A 123 1.43 -10.71 9.88
C SER A 123 0.35 -10.93 10.94
N HIS A 124 0.22 -10.00 11.89
CA HIS A 124 -0.81 -10.05 12.93
C HIS A 124 -2.24 -9.98 12.34
N LEU A 125 -2.46 -9.14 11.31
CA LEU A 125 -3.74 -9.05 10.62
C LEU A 125 -4.15 -10.39 9.99
N LYS A 126 -3.19 -11.13 9.44
CA LYS A 126 -3.43 -12.43 8.78
C LYS A 126 -3.88 -13.55 9.73
N GLU A 127 -3.69 -13.38 11.03
CA GLU A 127 -4.17 -14.34 12.05
C GLU A 127 -5.70 -14.24 12.26
N TYR A 128 -6.36 -13.25 11.65
CA TYR A 128 -7.79 -13.02 11.79
C TYR A 128 -8.52 -13.14 10.46
N ASP A 129 -9.80 -13.51 10.53
CA ASP A 129 -10.69 -13.58 9.36
C ASP A 129 -11.09 -12.17 8.91
N VAL A 130 -10.17 -11.50 8.22
CA VAL A 130 -10.36 -10.18 7.62
C VAL A 130 -10.16 -10.29 6.12
N THR A 131 -11.19 -9.92 5.35
CA THR A 131 -11.03 -9.78 3.89
C THR A 131 -10.20 -8.53 3.61
N VAL A 132 -9.01 -8.69 3.02
CA VAL A 132 -8.13 -7.58 2.68
C VAL A 132 -8.19 -7.31 1.17
N LYS A 133 -8.53 -6.09 0.81
CA LYS A 133 -8.55 -5.55 -0.56
C LYS A 133 -7.40 -4.58 -0.73
N GLU A 134 -6.26 -5.09 -1.17
CA GLU A 134 -5.04 -4.29 -1.40
C GLU A 134 -5.02 -3.69 -2.81
N HIS A 135 -4.25 -2.62 -2.98
CA HIS A 135 -4.07 -1.89 -4.23
C HIS A 135 -5.37 -1.32 -4.80
N LEU A 136 -6.35 -1.10 -3.93
CA LEU A 136 -7.65 -0.57 -4.29
C LEU A 136 -7.97 0.69 -3.47
N ARG A 137 -8.62 1.64 -4.15
CA ARG A 137 -9.14 2.87 -3.55
C ARG A 137 -10.66 2.82 -3.51
N VAL A 138 -11.25 3.40 -2.48
CA VAL A 138 -12.68 3.71 -2.45
C VAL A 138 -12.90 5.01 -3.23
N GLU A 139 -13.67 4.95 -4.31
CA GLU A 139 -13.95 6.10 -5.17
C GLU A 139 -15.23 6.83 -4.76
N ASN A 140 -16.23 6.08 -4.30
CA ASN A 140 -17.51 6.63 -3.91
C ASN A 140 -18.10 5.86 -2.73
N ILE A 141 -18.86 6.56 -1.91
CA ILE A 141 -19.59 6.00 -0.78
C ILE A 141 -21.03 6.50 -0.86
N GLU A 142 -21.96 5.58 -0.96
CA GLU A 142 -23.39 5.87 -0.85
C GLU A 142 -23.85 5.58 0.58
N ILE A 143 -24.44 6.60 1.20
CA ILE A 143 -24.88 6.55 2.58
C ILE A 143 -26.37 6.17 2.63
N GLY A 144 -26.69 5.16 3.43
CA GLY A 144 -28.03 4.68 3.68
C GLY A 144 -28.06 3.81 4.93
N GLU A 145 -29.12 3.08 5.18
CA GLU A 145 -29.17 2.05 6.23
C GLU A 145 -28.03 1.04 5.98
N ILE A 146 -27.92 0.54 4.76
CA ILE A 146 -26.76 -0.16 4.25
C ILE A 146 -25.94 0.83 3.40
N LYS A 147 -24.64 0.90 3.67
CA LYS A 147 -23.68 1.74 2.92
C LYS A 147 -23.12 0.93 1.78
N SER A 148 -22.96 1.55 0.61
CA SER A 148 -22.30 0.95 -0.56
C SER A 148 -21.01 1.67 -0.86
N LEU A 149 -19.90 0.93 -0.93
CA LEU A 149 -18.60 1.46 -1.32
C LEU A 149 -18.22 0.96 -2.71
N LYS A 150 -17.99 1.89 -3.63
CA LYS A 150 -17.47 1.58 -4.95
C LYS A 150 -15.96 1.68 -4.94
N LEU A 151 -15.29 0.60 -5.33
CA LEU A 151 -13.83 0.54 -5.43
C LEU A 151 -13.34 0.93 -6.83
N SER A 152 -12.06 1.29 -6.94
CA SER A 152 -11.37 1.58 -8.21
C SER A 152 -11.37 0.41 -9.21
N SER A 153 -11.59 -0.81 -8.74
CA SER A 153 -11.83 -1.99 -9.59
C SER A 153 -13.24 -2.05 -10.18
N GLY A 154 -14.14 -1.15 -9.76
CA GLY A 154 -15.57 -1.19 -10.06
C GLY A 154 -16.35 -2.21 -9.22
N GLU A 155 -15.71 -2.90 -8.27
CA GLU A 155 -16.38 -3.73 -7.28
C GLU A 155 -17.19 -2.87 -6.31
N ILE A 156 -18.33 -3.40 -5.85
CA ILE A 156 -19.17 -2.74 -4.85
C ILE A 156 -19.21 -3.61 -3.60
N ILE A 157 -18.94 -3.00 -2.45
CA ILE A 157 -19.00 -3.64 -1.14
C ILE A 157 -20.12 -2.99 -0.34
N ASN A 158 -21.05 -3.82 0.13
CA ASN A 158 -22.14 -3.39 0.99
C ASN A 158 -21.78 -3.64 2.46
N THR A 159 -22.04 -2.65 3.33
CA THR A 159 -21.70 -2.74 4.75
C THR A 159 -22.69 -1.99 5.65
N LYS A 160 -22.79 -2.45 6.90
CA LYS A 160 -23.58 -1.77 7.94
C LYS A 160 -22.86 -0.54 8.48
N THR A 161 -21.52 -0.60 8.63
CA THR A 161 -20.72 0.47 9.22
C THR A 161 -19.42 0.69 8.43
N ILE A 162 -18.87 1.89 8.52
CA ILE A 162 -17.60 2.26 7.90
C ILE A 162 -16.70 2.88 8.96
N ILE A 163 -15.43 2.46 8.98
CA ILE A 163 -14.37 3.12 9.73
C ILE A 163 -13.42 3.79 8.73
N ILE A 164 -13.26 5.11 8.84
CA ILE A 164 -12.35 5.88 7.99
C ILE A 164 -11.03 6.04 8.72
N ALA A 165 -9.98 5.40 8.22
CA ALA A 165 -8.62 5.40 8.77
C ALA A 165 -7.59 5.74 7.69
N THR A 166 -7.92 6.65 6.80
CA THR A 166 -7.13 7.02 5.60
C THR A 166 -5.84 7.75 5.91
N GLY A 167 -5.66 8.21 7.15
CA GLY A 167 -4.47 8.94 7.58
C GLY A 167 -4.40 10.34 6.99
N ALA A 168 -3.16 10.80 6.76
CA ALA A 168 -2.87 12.12 6.20
C ALA A 168 -1.75 12.01 5.17
N ASN A 169 -1.65 12.97 4.28
CA ASN A 169 -0.52 13.16 3.39
C ASN A 169 0.27 14.39 3.84
N TRP A 170 1.59 14.31 3.73
CA TRP A 170 2.45 15.44 3.97
C TRP A 170 2.18 16.54 2.93
N ARG A 171 2.26 17.79 3.37
CA ARG A 171 2.25 18.91 2.43
C ARG A 171 3.68 19.15 1.97
N GLU A 172 3.88 18.96 0.67
CA GLU A 172 5.13 19.31 0.02
C GLU A 172 5.14 20.83 -0.27
N LEU A 173 6.32 21.44 -0.20
CA LEU A 173 6.52 22.84 -0.62
C LEU A 173 6.56 22.93 -2.16
N GLY A 174 6.95 21.84 -2.83
CA GLY A 174 7.08 21.79 -4.27
C GLY A 174 8.29 22.57 -4.81
N VAL A 175 9.32 22.75 -3.99
CA VAL A 175 10.53 23.48 -4.38
C VAL A 175 11.63 22.54 -4.88
N PRO A 176 12.55 23.01 -5.76
CA PRO A 176 13.70 22.21 -6.19
C PRO A 176 14.55 21.77 -4.99
N GLY A 177 14.97 20.49 -5.00
CA GLY A 177 15.79 19.90 -3.95
C GLY A 177 15.00 19.33 -2.77
N GLU A 178 13.69 19.55 -2.67
CA GLU A 178 12.89 19.06 -1.55
C GLU A 178 12.90 17.52 -1.48
N LYS A 179 12.62 16.87 -2.59
CA LYS A 179 12.54 15.38 -2.65
C LYS A 179 13.90 14.72 -2.57
N GLU A 180 14.91 15.32 -3.18
CA GLU A 180 16.29 14.82 -3.20
C GLU A 180 16.94 14.87 -1.82
N ASN A 181 16.53 15.84 -0.98
CA ASN A 181 17.08 16.04 0.36
C ASN A 181 16.17 15.49 1.46
N LEU A 182 15.11 14.78 1.14
CA LEU A 182 14.24 14.14 2.14
C LEU A 182 15.04 13.13 2.97
N GLY A 183 15.01 13.29 4.31
CA GLY A 183 15.85 12.53 5.24
C GLY A 183 17.31 12.98 5.29
N ASN A 184 17.71 13.96 4.47
CA ASN A 184 19.07 14.52 4.42
C ASN A 184 19.06 16.05 4.49
N GLY A 185 18.32 16.59 5.45
CA GLY A 185 18.16 18.04 5.69
C GLY A 185 16.72 18.52 5.52
N VAL A 186 15.89 17.79 4.79
CA VAL A 186 14.43 18.03 4.68
C VAL A 186 13.68 16.95 5.42
N ALA A 187 12.73 17.34 6.25
CA ALA A 187 11.83 16.44 6.96
C ALA A 187 10.43 17.04 7.07
N TYR A 188 9.41 16.21 7.02
CA TYR A 188 8.03 16.64 7.16
C TYR A 188 7.50 16.51 8.59
N CYS A 189 8.12 15.64 9.40
CA CYS A 189 7.74 15.43 10.79
C CYS A 189 8.90 15.84 11.73
N PRO A 190 8.85 17.01 12.37
CA PRO A 190 9.94 17.45 13.26
C PRO A 190 10.08 16.54 14.50
N HIS A 191 9.01 15.90 14.95
CA HIS A 191 9.05 14.99 16.09
C HIS A 191 9.57 13.60 15.74
N CYS A 192 9.35 13.17 14.48
CA CYS A 192 9.79 11.84 14.02
C CYS A 192 11.26 11.88 13.58
N ASP A 193 11.59 12.87 12.76
CA ASP A 193 12.86 12.93 12.04
C ASP A 193 13.85 13.93 12.66
N GLY A 194 13.36 14.88 13.46
CA GLY A 194 14.18 15.94 14.07
C GLY A 194 15.38 15.43 14.88
N PRO A 195 15.24 14.36 15.70
CA PRO A 195 16.37 13.79 16.43
C PRO A 195 17.52 13.32 15.52
N PHE A 196 17.19 12.78 14.35
CA PHE A 196 18.18 12.26 13.37
C PHE A 196 18.86 13.35 12.54
N LEU A 197 18.34 14.58 12.57
CA LEU A 197 18.90 15.72 11.84
C LEU A 197 19.81 16.60 12.70
N LYS A 198 19.83 16.43 14.03
CA LYS A 198 20.62 17.25 14.96
C LYS A 198 22.13 17.24 14.70
N GLU A 199 22.68 16.18 14.15
CA GLU A 199 24.11 16.05 13.87
C GLU A 199 24.50 16.63 12.50
N LYS A 200 23.54 17.10 11.70
CA LYS A 200 23.76 17.60 10.33
C LYS A 200 23.55 19.11 10.17
N MET A 201 23.32 19.83 11.28
CA MET A 201 23.19 21.29 11.28
C MET A 201 24.49 21.98 11.76
#